data_e8ed9298677b1487219771babefb631e
#
_entry.id   e8ed9298677b1487219771babefb631e
#
_cell.length_a   1.000
_cell.length_b   1.000
_cell.length_c   1.000
_cell.angle_alpha   90.00
_cell.angle_beta   90.00
_cell.angle_gamma   90.00
#
_symmetry.space_group_name_H-M   'P 1'
#
loop_
_entity.id
_entity.type
_entity.pdbx_description
1 polymer ?
#
loop_
_entity_poly.entity_id
_entity_poly.type
_entity_poly.pdbx_seq_one_letter_code
_entity_poly.pdbx_strand_id
1 'polypeptide(L)'
;LDGDGHLILFPGSACETYKMTNNASSTIAALRTILETYIKICNNEKWQKMLETIPPVPLRYIEVKDSLNLQASTMTPAWKQTISPAKSWERINNIETPQLYPVFPWRIYGVGKENLEIARDTYFYDPDALKFRSHTGWKQDNIWAACLGLTEEAKSLSLAKLSDGPHRF
;
A
#
# COMPACT_ATOMS: atom_id res chain seq x y z
N LEU A 1 21.66 -6.57 8.73
CA LEU A 1 21.04 -5.31 9.13
C LEU A 1 21.62 -4.18 8.29
N ASP A 2 20.85 -3.12 8.08
CA ASP A 2 21.34 -1.87 7.48
C ASP A 2 22.09 -1.01 8.51
N GLY A 3 22.50 0.22 8.11
CA GLY A 3 23.22 1.15 8.99
C GLY A 3 22.42 1.65 10.19
N ASP A 4 21.09 1.54 10.15
CA ASP A 4 20.17 1.94 11.22
C ASP A 4 19.74 0.76 12.10
N GLY A 5 20.27 -0.43 11.87
CA GLY A 5 19.98 -1.65 12.63
C GLY A 5 18.70 -2.38 12.16
N HIS A 6 18.14 -2.02 11.02
CA HIS A 6 16.96 -2.69 10.47
C HIS A 6 17.33 -3.86 9.55
N LEU A 7 16.42 -4.82 9.45
CA LEU A 7 16.55 -5.95 8.53
C LEU A 7 16.55 -5.47 7.08
N ILE A 8 17.41 -6.11 6.28
CA ILE A 8 17.40 -6.01 4.82
C ILE A 8 16.68 -7.25 4.28
N LEU A 9 15.48 -7.07 3.75
CA LEU A 9 14.66 -8.13 3.17
C LEU A 9 14.91 -8.18 1.65
N PHE A 10 15.97 -8.88 1.25
CA PHE A 10 16.42 -9.02 -0.14
C PHE A 10 17.07 -10.38 -0.38
N PRO A 11 16.91 -11.02 -1.55
CA PRO A 11 15.94 -10.66 -2.59
C PRO A 11 14.52 -11.02 -2.19
N GLY A 12 13.56 -10.17 -2.57
CA GLY A 12 12.15 -10.37 -2.26
C GLY A 12 11.23 -10.18 -3.45
N SER A 13 9.94 -10.26 -3.16
CA SER A 13 8.86 -9.94 -4.09
C SER A 13 7.78 -9.16 -3.35
N ALA A 14 7.30 -8.07 -3.92
CA ALA A 14 6.10 -7.42 -3.43
C ALA A 14 4.90 -8.02 -4.16
N CYS A 15 4.26 -8.99 -3.52
CA CYS A 15 3.32 -9.92 -4.13
C CYS A 15 3.93 -10.57 -5.39
N GLU A 16 3.14 -10.83 -6.42
CA GLU A 16 3.65 -11.32 -7.70
C GLU A 16 4.08 -10.20 -8.65
N THR A 17 3.83 -8.95 -8.28
CA THR A 17 3.97 -7.79 -9.17
C THR A 17 5.40 -7.29 -9.25
N TYR A 18 6.01 -6.93 -8.14
CA TYR A 18 7.36 -6.36 -8.13
C TYR A 18 8.38 -7.43 -7.75
N LYS A 19 9.38 -7.63 -8.60
CA LYS A 19 10.41 -8.66 -8.44
C LYS A 19 11.77 -8.08 -8.07
N MET A 20 12.56 -8.92 -7.39
CA MET A 20 13.86 -8.54 -6.84
C MET A 20 13.74 -7.29 -5.96
N THR A 21 12.75 -7.31 -5.09
CA THR A 21 12.50 -6.19 -4.18
C THR A 21 13.45 -6.18 -3.01
N ASN A 22 13.81 -4.96 -2.59
CA ASN A 22 14.41 -4.69 -1.29
C ASN A 22 13.31 -4.07 -0.40
N ASN A 23 13.05 -4.66 0.76
CA ASN A 23 12.12 -4.15 1.76
C ASN A 23 10.71 -3.88 1.19
N ALA A 24 10.05 -4.93 0.69
CA ALA A 24 8.69 -4.84 0.17
C ALA A 24 7.68 -4.40 1.25
N SER A 25 6.83 -3.41 0.92
CA SER A 25 5.82 -2.84 1.83
C SER A 25 4.83 -3.89 2.36
N SER A 26 4.39 -4.81 1.50
CA SER A 26 3.49 -5.90 1.86
C SER A 26 4.12 -6.86 2.88
N THR A 27 5.39 -7.19 2.72
CA THR A 27 6.15 -8.06 3.65
C THR A 27 6.40 -7.37 4.99
N ILE A 28 6.81 -6.10 4.96
CA ILE A 28 7.02 -5.30 6.17
C ILE A 28 5.72 -5.19 6.98
N ALA A 29 4.60 -4.86 6.30
CA ALA A 29 3.31 -4.75 6.96
C ALA A 29 2.86 -6.08 7.59
N ALA A 30 3.07 -7.20 6.89
CA ALA A 30 2.82 -8.53 7.42
C ALA A 30 3.62 -8.82 8.68
N LEU A 31 4.94 -8.62 8.63
CA LEU A 31 5.84 -8.88 9.75
C LEU A 31 5.48 -8.03 10.98
N ARG A 32 5.21 -6.73 10.79
CA ARG A 32 4.77 -5.85 11.88
C ARG A 32 3.48 -6.35 12.52
N THR A 33 2.45 -6.61 11.72
CA THR A 33 1.15 -7.07 12.22
C THR A 33 1.26 -8.40 12.98
N ILE A 34 2.04 -9.34 12.46
CA ILE A 34 2.26 -10.64 13.11
C ILE A 34 3.00 -10.46 14.43
N LEU A 35 4.12 -9.74 14.45
CA LEU A 35 4.91 -9.53 15.66
C LEU A 35 4.14 -8.75 16.73
N GLU A 36 3.44 -7.68 16.37
CA GLU A 36 2.59 -6.93 17.29
C GLU A 36 1.49 -7.81 17.89
N THR A 37 0.93 -8.72 17.10
CA THR A 37 -0.08 -9.68 17.56
C THR A 37 0.53 -10.69 18.54
N TYR A 38 1.69 -11.26 18.23
CA TYR A 38 2.41 -12.17 19.11
C TYR A 38 2.83 -11.51 20.43
N ILE A 39 3.29 -10.27 20.39
CA ILE A 39 3.64 -9.50 21.59
C ILE A 39 2.43 -9.34 22.51
N LYS A 40 1.26 -9.01 21.95
CA LYS A 40 0.01 -8.89 22.72
C LYS A 40 -0.42 -10.21 23.39
N ILE A 41 -0.19 -11.35 22.71
CA ILE A 41 -0.60 -12.66 23.21
C ILE A 41 0.42 -13.23 24.21
N CYS A 42 1.71 -13.16 23.89
CA CYS A 42 2.75 -13.88 24.61
C CYS A 42 3.65 -13.00 25.47
N ASN A 43 3.57 -11.66 25.34
CA ASN A 43 4.40 -10.66 26.04
C ASN A 43 5.89 -11.07 26.16
N ASN A 44 6.52 -11.46 25.04
CA ASN A 44 7.87 -11.99 25.01
C ASN A 44 8.85 -10.97 24.44
N GLU A 45 9.90 -10.64 25.21
CA GLU A 45 10.94 -9.68 24.82
C GLU A 45 11.63 -10.02 23.50
N LYS A 46 11.73 -11.29 23.13
CA LYS A 46 12.29 -11.70 21.84
C LYS A 46 11.51 -11.08 20.66
N TRP A 47 10.19 -11.10 20.73
CA TRP A 47 9.33 -10.54 19.68
C TRP A 47 9.38 -9.03 19.66
N GLN A 48 9.52 -8.38 20.82
CA GLN A 48 9.72 -6.94 20.91
C GLN A 48 11.02 -6.52 20.20
N LYS A 49 12.13 -7.18 20.53
CA LYS A 49 13.42 -6.94 19.87
C LYS A 49 13.39 -7.21 18.36
N MET A 50 12.65 -8.23 17.93
CA MET A 50 12.46 -8.47 16.49
C MET A 50 11.67 -7.36 15.82
N LEU A 51 10.60 -6.86 16.46
CA LEU A 51 9.79 -5.76 15.92
C LEU A 51 10.62 -4.48 15.72
N GLU A 52 11.55 -4.19 16.62
CA GLU A 52 12.48 -3.05 16.54
C GLU A 52 13.39 -3.14 15.32
N THR A 53 13.71 -4.36 14.85
CA THR A 53 14.55 -4.55 13.65
C THR A 53 13.77 -4.49 12.34
N ILE A 54 12.43 -4.48 12.38
CA ILE A 54 11.63 -4.39 11.15
C ILE A 54 11.73 -2.97 10.58
N PRO A 55 12.15 -2.79 9.32
CA PRO A 55 12.27 -1.48 8.72
C PRO A 55 10.91 -0.77 8.64
N PRO A 56 10.89 0.57 8.52
CA PRO A 56 9.65 1.30 8.25
C PRO A 56 9.09 0.89 6.88
N VAL A 57 7.77 1.06 6.71
CA VAL A 57 7.14 0.91 5.40
C VAL A 57 7.74 1.94 4.44
N PRO A 58 8.26 1.53 3.29
CA PRO A 58 8.87 2.47 2.35
C PRO A 58 7.85 3.44 1.77
N LEU A 59 8.23 4.71 1.71
CA LEU A 59 7.43 5.78 1.15
C LEU A 59 8.14 6.38 -0.07
N ARG A 60 7.36 6.97 -0.98
CA ARG A 60 7.86 7.73 -2.13
C ARG A 60 7.08 9.02 -2.32
N TYR A 61 7.66 10.00 -3.00
CA TYR A 61 6.99 11.22 -3.38
C TYR A 61 6.57 11.14 -4.84
N ILE A 62 5.32 11.52 -5.10
CA ILE A 62 4.73 11.56 -6.43
C ILE A 62 4.38 13.01 -6.76
N GLU A 63 4.82 13.48 -7.91
CA GLU A 63 4.42 14.77 -8.45
C GLU A 63 2.99 14.67 -8.98
N VAL A 64 2.10 15.49 -8.43
CA VAL A 64 0.70 15.58 -8.89
C VAL A 64 0.56 16.85 -9.71
N LYS A 65 0.18 16.70 -10.97
CA LYS A 65 -0.22 17.84 -11.81
C LYS A 65 -1.64 18.24 -11.39
N ASP A 66 -1.77 19.39 -10.76
CA ASP A 66 -3.05 19.93 -10.33
C ASP A 66 -3.86 20.38 -11.56
N SER A 67 -4.68 19.47 -12.09
CA SER A 67 -5.54 19.72 -13.25
C SER A 67 -6.74 20.63 -12.95
N LEU A 68 -6.93 21.04 -11.70
CA LEU A 68 -8.07 21.87 -11.27
C LEU A 68 -7.77 23.38 -11.30
N ASN A 69 -6.52 23.80 -11.47
CA ASN A 69 -6.13 25.21 -11.54
C ASN A 69 -5.72 25.62 -12.96
N LEU A 70 -6.65 25.58 -13.90
CA LEU A 70 -6.47 26.06 -15.29
C LEU A 70 -6.21 27.58 -15.41
N GLN A 71 -6.20 28.34 -14.30
CA GLN A 71 -6.04 29.82 -14.31
C GLN A 71 -4.76 30.35 -13.67
N ALA A 72 -3.91 29.49 -13.08
CA ALA A 72 -2.66 29.95 -12.49
C ALA A 72 -1.48 29.71 -13.44
N SER A 73 -0.90 30.77 -13.97
CA SER A 73 0.28 30.74 -14.86
C SER A 73 1.59 30.38 -14.16
N THR A 74 1.55 29.94 -12.91
CA THR A 74 2.68 29.43 -12.12
C THR A 74 2.28 28.14 -11.42
N MET A 75 2.36 27.02 -12.15
CA MET A 75 2.12 25.69 -11.58
C MET A 75 3.33 25.30 -10.71
N THR A 76 3.23 25.49 -9.43
CA THR A 76 4.14 24.84 -8.48
C THR A 76 3.73 23.36 -8.42
N PRO A 77 4.62 22.41 -8.71
CA PRO A 77 4.27 20.99 -8.61
C PRO A 77 3.86 20.65 -7.18
N ALA A 78 2.68 20.07 -7.01
CA ALA A 78 2.24 19.55 -5.73
C ALA A 78 2.81 18.14 -5.54
N TRP A 79 3.55 17.92 -4.46
CA TRP A 79 4.10 16.61 -4.14
C TRP A 79 3.23 15.90 -3.12
N LYS A 80 2.92 14.63 -3.38
CA LYS A 80 2.20 13.75 -2.46
C LYS A 80 3.09 12.63 -1.98
N GLN A 81 3.04 12.35 -0.68
CA GLN A 81 3.72 11.21 -0.11
C GLN A 81 2.83 9.98 -0.19
N THR A 82 3.32 8.92 -0.80
CA THR A 82 2.59 7.67 -1.01
C THR A 82 3.39 6.47 -0.49
N ILE A 83 2.71 5.37 -0.21
CA ILE A 83 3.36 4.11 0.12
C ILE A 83 4.02 3.58 -1.14
N SER A 84 5.32 3.31 -1.07
CA SER A 84 6.06 2.64 -2.15
C SER A 84 5.82 1.13 -2.10
N PRO A 85 5.78 0.42 -3.24
CA PRO A 85 5.68 -1.05 -3.24
C PRO A 85 6.87 -1.73 -2.54
N ALA A 86 8.04 -1.12 -2.60
CA ALA A 86 9.27 -1.53 -1.94
C ALA A 86 10.24 -0.36 -1.86
N LYS A 87 11.38 -0.51 -1.15
CA LYS A 87 12.48 0.46 -1.17
C LYS A 87 13.11 0.57 -2.57
N SER A 88 13.24 -0.57 -3.25
CA SER A 88 13.65 -0.68 -4.65
C SER A 88 13.20 -2.01 -5.25
N TRP A 89 13.15 -2.09 -6.58
CA TRP A 89 12.81 -3.30 -7.34
C TRP A 89 13.45 -3.24 -8.73
N GLU A 90 13.52 -4.40 -9.42
CA GLU A 90 14.08 -4.47 -10.77
C GLU A 90 13.00 -4.40 -11.85
N ARG A 91 11.88 -5.11 -11.67
CA ARG A 91 10.85 -5.24 -12.72
C ARG A 91 9.45 -5.44 -12.15
N ILE A 92 8.47 -5.12 -12.98
CA ILE A 92 7.03 -5.31 -12.71
C ILE A 92 6.53 -6.41 -13.64
N ASN A 93 5.96 -7.47 -13.06
CA ASN A 93 5.52 -8.68 -13.81
C ASN A 93 4.01 -8.91 -13.78
N ASN A 94 3.26 -8.26 -12.89
CA ASN A 94 1.82 -8.49 -12.69
C ASN A 94 1.10 -7.16 -12.43
N ILE A 95 -0.16 -7.21 -12.06
CA ILE A 95 -1.05 -6.06 -11.86
C ILE A 95 -1.63 -5.95 -10.45
N GLU A 96 -1.05 -6.65 -9.47
CA GLU A 96 -1.38 -6.44 -8.05
C GLU A 96 -0.84 -5.08 -7.56
N THR A 97 -1.44 -4.57 -6.50
CA THR A 97 -1.10 -3.28 -5.91
C THR A 97 -0.58 -3.45 -4.49
N PRO A 98 0.64 -4.03 -4.29
CA PRO A 98 1.17 -4.35 -2.98
C PRO A 98 1.38 -3.14 -2.06
N GLN A 99 1.48 -1.92 -2.59
CA GLN A 99 1.53 -0.68 -1.82
C GLN A 99 0.21 -0.38 -1.06
N LEU A 100 -0.90 -1.05 -1.39
CA LEU A 100 -2.16 -0.99 -0.64
C LEU A 100 -2.38 -2.17 0.32
N TYR A 101 -1.49 -3.16 0.34
CA TYR A 101 -1.55 -4.25 1.32
C TYR A 101 -1.35 -3.80 2.77
N PRO A 102 -0.57 -2.75 3.08
CA PRO A 102 -0.57 -2.14 4.41
C PRO A 102 -1.93 -1.61 4.88
N VAL A 103 -2.86 -1.30 3.92
CA VAL A 103 -4.25 -0.93 4.21
C VAL A 103 -5.10 -2.18 4.44
N PHE A 104 -5.04 -3.14 3.53
CA PHE A 104 -5.70 -4.45 3.64
C PHE A 104 -4.87 -5.49 2.88
N PRO A 105 -4.58 -6.63 3.50
CA PRO A 105 -5.17 -7.17 4.74
C PRO A 105 -4.53 -6.69 6.05
N TRP A 106 -3.36 -6.03 6.04
CA TRP A 106 -2.55 -5.86 7.24
C TRP A 106 -3.00 -4.75 8.20
N ARG A 107 -3.85 -3.82 7.76
CA ARG A 107 -4.51 -2.82 8.62
C ARG A 107 -3.57 -1.97 9.47
N ILE A 108 -2.37 -1.68 9.00
CA ILE A 108 -1.46 -0.72 9.65
C ILE A 108 -1.70 0.72 9.19
N TYR A 109 -2.41 0.89 8.07
CA TYR A 109 -2.97 2.15 7.57
C TYR A 109 -4.48 2.03 7.42
N GLY A 110 -5.19 3.16 7.37
CA GLY A 110 -6.63 3.20 7.13
C GLY A 110 -7.40 4.01 8.17
N VAL A 111 -8.72 3.96 8.11
CA VAL A 111 -9.60 4.65 9.07
C VAL A 111 -9.28 4.20 10.50
N GLY A 112 -9.11 5.18 11.41
CA GLY A 112 -8.74 4.95 12.81
C GLY A 112 -7.25 4.63 13.03
N LYS A 113 -6.42 4.79 12.01
CA LYS A 113 -4.96 4.67 12.08
C LYS A 113 -4.30 6.01 11.82
N GLU A 114 -3.07 6.17 12.31
CA GLU A 114 -2.22 7.29 11.95
C GLU A 114 -1.91 7.27 10.45
N ASN A 115 -1.58 8.45 9.90
CA ASN A 115 -1.15 8.59 8.51
C ASN A 115 -2.17 8.10 7.46
N LEU A 116 -3.48 8.18 7.76
CA LEU A 116 -4.55 7.83 6.82
C LEU A 116 -4.38 8.53 5.47
N GLU A 117 -3.94 9.80 5.48
CA GLU A 117 -3.79 10.60 4.25
C GLU A 117 -2.70 10.04 3.33
N ILE A 118 -1.61 9.47 3.86
CA ILE A 118 -0.59 8.81 3.03
C ILE A 118 -1.20 7.63 2.27
N ALA A 119 -2.07 6.86 2.92
CA ALA A 119 -2.73 5.73 2.27
C ALA A 119 -3.80 6.18 1.26
N ARG A 120 -4.54 7.28 1.54
CA ARG A 120 -5.44 7.92 0.59
C ARG A 120 -4.69 8.48 -0.61
N ASP A 121 -3.58 9.19 -0.37
CA ASP A 121 -2.72 9.70 -1.44
C ASP A 121 -2.15 8.54 -2.29
N THR A 122 -1.80 7.41 -1.67
CA THR A 122 -1.41 6.20 -2.41
C THR A 122 -2.55 5.71 -3.31
N TYR A 123 -3.76 5.65 -2.79
CA TYR A 123 -4.92 5.20 -3.55
C TYR A 123 -5.23 6.12 -4.72
N PHE A 124 -5.15 7.45 -4.55
CA PHE A 124 -5.56 8.41 -5.56
C PHE A 124 -4.47 8.83 -6.53
N TYR A 125 -3.20 8.78 -6.14
CA TYR A 125 -2.12 9.42 -6.91
C TYR A 125 -0.97 8.48 -7.26
N ASP A 126 -0.85 7.32 -6.61
CA ASP A 126 0.20 6.37 -6.98
C ASP A 126 -0.03 5.85 -8.42
N PRO A 127 0.94 6.01 -9.35
CA PRO A 127 0.73 5.70 -10.74
C PRO A 127 0.43 4.23 -11.01
N ASP A 128 1.02 3.32 -10.24
CA ASP A 128 0.78 1.90 -10.41
C ASP A 128 -0.56 1.50 -9.77
N ALA A 129 -0.94 2.11 -8.62
CA ALA A 129 -2.26 1.90 -8.03
C ALA A 129 -3.38 2.37 -8.96
N LEU A 130 -3.19 3.49 -9.64
CA LEU A 130 -4.12 3.98 -10.66
C LEU A 130 -4.18 3.06 -11.88
N LYS A 131 -3.01 2.69 -12.41
CA LYS A 131 -2.88 1.83 -13.61
C LYS A 131 -3.50 0.46 -13.41
N PHE A 132 -3.36 -0.13 -12.21
CA PHE A 132 -3.80 -1.48 -11.92
C PHE A 132 -5.19 -1.54 -11.27
N ARG A 133 -5.83 -0.40 -11.01
CA ARG A 133 -7.16 -0.32 -10.42
C ARG A 133 -8.19 -1.06 -11.27
N SER A 134 -9.00 -1.91 -10.63
CA SER A 134 -10.07 -2.64 -11.29
C SER A 134 -11.09 -3.16 -10.29
N HIS A 135 -12.31 -3.41 -10.77
CA HIS A 135 -13.36 -4.10 -10.03
C HIS A 135 -13.48 -5.60 -10.40
N THR A 136 -12.73 -6.08 -11.40
CA THR A 136 -12.90 -7.41 -11.93
C THR A 136 -12.10 -8.48 -11.20
N GLY A 137 -12.61 -9.71 -11.18
CA GLY A 137 -11.94 -10.86 -10.60
C GLY A 137 -11.56 -10.69 -9.14
N TRP A 138 -10.34 -11.06 -8.80
CA TRP A 138 -9.78 -11.03 -7.44
C TRP A 138 -9.30 -9.65 -6.96
N LYS A 139 -9.48 -8.59 -7.76
CA LYS A 139 -9.10 -7.22 -7.38
C LYS A 139 -9.80 -6.76 -6.09
N GLN A 140 -9.05 -6.07 -5.23
CA GLN A 140 -9.46 -5.69 -3.88
C GLN A 140 -9.72 -4.19 -3.72
N ASP A 141 -9.82 -3.46 -4.82
CA ASP A 141 -9.93 -1.99 -4.82
C ASP A 141 -11.14 -1.48 -4.02
N ASN A 142 -12.25 -2.21 -4.04
CA ASN A 142 -13.43 -1.91 -3.23
C ASN A 142 -13.15 -2.08 -1.72
N ILE A 143 -12.34 -3.05 -1.33
CA ILE A 143 -11.97 -3.29 0.08
C ILE A 143 -11.02 -2.20 0.55
N TRP A 144 -10.02 -1.84 -0.26
CA TRP A 144 -9.11 -0.73 0.06
C TRP A 144 -9.87 0.58 0.19
N ALA A 145 -10.77 0.89 -0.75
CA ALA A 145 -11.62 2.09 -0.67
C ALA A 145 -12.43 2.12 0.64
N ALA A 146 -13.06 1.00 1.02
CA ALA A 146 -13.80 0.90 2.28
C ALA A 146 -12.88 1.12 3.51
N CYS A 147 -11.70 0.50 3.53
CA CYS A 147 -10.73 0.65 4.62
C CYS A 147 -10.15 2.07 4.73
N LEU A 148 -10.17 2.85 3.65
CA LEU A 148 -9.76 4.25 3.60
C LEU A 148 -10.90 5.24 3.90
N GLY A 149 -12.13 4.75 4.14
CA GLY A 149 -13.31 5.59 4.39
C GLY A 149 -13.85 6.27 3.14
N LEU A 150 -13.55 5.74 1.94
CA LEU A 150 -14.03 6.23 0.66
C LEU A 150 -15.36 5.52 0.31
N THR A 151 -16.42 5.88 1.01
CA THR A 151 -17.70 5.15 1.03
C THR A 151 -18.33 5.03 -0.36
N GLU A 152 -18.42 6.12 -1.11
CA GLU A 152 -19.05 6.12 -2.44
C GLU A 152 -18.22 5.34 -3.46
N GLU A 153 -16.89 5.46 -3.39
CA GLU A 153 -15.97 4.68 -4.23
C GLU A 153 -16.10 3.18 -3.94
N ALA A 154 -16.08 2.81 -2.66
CA ALA A 154 -16.24 1.42 -2.22
C ALA A 154 -17.58 0.83 -2.68
N LYS A 155 -18.66 1.60 -2.57
CA LYS A 155 -20.00 1.22 -3.04
C LYS A 155 -20.02 1.04 -4.56
N SER A 156 -19.50 1.99 -5.30
CA SER A 156 -19.44 1.96 -6.76
C SER A 156 -18.69 0.73 -7.27
N LEU A 157 -17.48 0.48 -6.75
CA LEU A 157 -16.65 -0.67 -7.12
C LEU A 157 -17.31 -2.00 -6.72
N SER A 158 -18.01 -2.06 -5.58
CA SER A 158 -18.70 -3.27 -5.14
C SER A 158 -19.92 -3.56 -6.05
N LEU A 159 -20.69 -2.55 -6.43
CA LEU A 159 -21.81 -2.72 -7.37
C LEU A 159 -21.31 -3.13 -8.75
N ALA A 160 -20.22 -2.52 -9.24
CA ALA A 160 -19.59 -2.92 -10.50
C ALA A 160 -19.12 -4.37 -10.48
N LYS A 161 -18.58 -4.84 -9.33
CA LYS A 161 -18.13 -6.22 -9.14
C LYS A 161 -19.27 -7.23 -9.12
N LEU A 162 -20.48 -6.81 -8.72
CA LEU A 162 -21.69 -7.64 -8.70
C LEU A 162 -22.43 -7.62 -10.04
N SER A 163 -22.06 -6.73 -10.98
CA SER A 163 -22.70 -6.67 -12.28
C SER A 163 -22.40 -7.91 -13.13
N ASP A 164 -23.36 -8.31 -13.98
CA ASP A 164 -23.17 -9.38 -14.93
C ASP A 164 -22.07 -8.98 -15.95
N GLY A 165 -21.12 -9.87 -16.11
CA GLY A 165 -20.02 -9.72 -17.05
C GLY A 165 -19.64 -11.05 -17.68
N PRO A 166 -18.72 -11.06 -18.66
CA PRO A 166 -18.26 -12.29 -19.31
C PRO A 166 -17.54 -13.24 -18.34
N HIS A 167 -17.10 -12.72 -17.20
CA HIS A 167 -16.45 -13.49 -16.14
C HIS A 167 -17.18 -13.25 -14.83
N ARG A 168 -17.73 -14.33 -14.26
CA ARG A 168 -18.46 -14.29 -12.97
C ARG A 168 -17.58 -14.38 -11.73
N PHE A 169 -16.30 -14.13 -11.84
CA PHE A 169 -15.35 -14.22 -10.73
C PHE A 169 -14.45 -13.00 -10.66
#